data_4058810154520c0a3e0fd684503b4528
#
_entry.id   4058810154520c0a3e0fd684503b4528
#
_cell.length_a   1.000
_cell.length_b   1.000
_cell.length_c   1.000
_cell.angle_alpha   90.00
_cell.angle_beta   90.00
_cell.angle_gamma   90.00
#
_symmetry.space_group_name_H-M   'P 1'
#
loop_
_entity.id
_entity.type
_entity.pdbx_description
1 polymer ?
#
loop_
_entity_poly.entity_id
_entity_poly.type
_entity_poly.pdbx_seq_one_letter_code
_entity_poly.pdbx_strand_id
1 'polypeptide(L)'
;VKARYDGQFRELWKVEDGNYLVGTDAEGIQLRVLAHIMQSEEYVHAIVSGKKEDETDIHNLNKKALGISHVTRDDAKTFIYAFLLGAGTAKISQILGVNQREAGQAVENFTQSIEGLATLKKKVIPHIAKRGWFKGLDGRKVIVPSEHKTLAGMLQNGESVIMKHSALQWVRQAKQMGIDFKLVTWPHDEWQTEVCGTYATAEKLGEIQRQSFVDVGIKFDMVCPLAGSTDIGRNWKDTH
;
A
#
# COMPACT_ATOMS: atom_id res chain seq x y z
N VAL A 1 4.20 -12.56 9.27
CA VAL A 1 3.94 -13.96 9.70
C VAL A 1 4.01 -14.80 8.44
N LYS A 2 5.02 -15.68 8.28
CA LYS A 2 5.03 -16.64 7.18
C LYS A 2 3.73 -17.44 7.23
N ALA A 3 2.98 -17.43 6.14
CA ALA A 3 1.76 -18.21 6.04
C ALA A 3 2.09 -19.68 6.29
N ARG A 4 1.30 -20.36 7.11
CA ARG A 4 1.38 -21.80 7.27
C ARG A 4 1.27 -22.42 5.88
N TYR A 5 2.20 -23.27 5.49
CA TYR A 5 2.31 -23.84 4.14
C TYR A 5 2.87 -22.91 3.04
N ASP A 6 3.54 -21.80 3.41
CA ASP A 6 4.33 -20.96 2.48
C ASP A 6 3.58 -20.58 1.18
N GLY A 7 2.30 -20.27 1.31
CA GLY A 7 1.47 -19.88 0.16
C GLY A 7 0.98 -21.04 -0.73
N GLN A 8 1.25 -22.31 -0.39
CA GLN A 8 0.85 -23.47 -1.19
C GLN A 8 -0.65 -23.52 -1.52
N PHE A 9 -1.52 -23.03 -0.62
CA PHE A 9 -2.95 -22.98 -0.90
C PHE A 9 -3.32 -22.08 -2.08
N ARG A 10 -2.46 -21.13 -2.47
CA ARG A 10 -2.69 -20.29 -3.65
C ARG A 10 -2.56 -21.07 -4.95
N GLU A 11 -1.84 -22.20 -4.97
CA GLU A 11 -1.76 -23.10 -6.14
C GLU A 11 -3.12 -23.74 -6.51
N LEU A 12 -4.06 -23.83 -5.54
CA LEU A 12 -5.39 -24.36 -5.80
C LEU A 12 -6.27 -23.42 -6.64
N TRP A 13 -5.94 -22.13 -6.65
CA TRP A 13 -6.65 -21.12 -7.42
C TRP A 13 -5.95 -20.93 -8.77
N LYS A 14 -6.35 -21.73 -9.75
CA LYS A 14 -5.77 -21.75 -11.09
C LYS A 14 -6.81 -21.40 -12.15
N VAL A 15 -6.33 -20.89 -13.26
CA VAL A 15 -7.14 -20.58 -14.44
C VAL A 15 -7.43 -21.85 -15.26
N GLU A 16 -8.39 -21.76 -16.18
CA GLU A 16 -8.68 -22.81 -17.15
C GLU A 16 -7.47 -23.06 -18.07
N ASP A 17 -7.36 -24.28 -18.61
CA ASP A 17 -6.28 -24.64 -19.53
C ASP A 17 -6.29 -23.72 -20.76
N GLY A 18 -5.13 -23.20 -21.11
CA GLY A 18 -4.98 -22.22 -22.20
C GLY A 18 -5.05 -20.76 -21.76
N ASN A 19 -5.67 -20.43 -20.61
CA ASN A 19 -5.77 -19.08 -20.10
C ASN A 19 -4.57 -18.69 -19.23
N TYR A 20 -4.41 -17.40 -18.97
CA TYR A 20 -3.39 -16.83 -18.09
C TYR A 20 -4.02 -16.10 -16.92
N LEU A 21 -3.38 -16.16 -15.77
CA LEU A 21 -3.70 -15.31 -14.63
C LEU A 21 -2.75 -14.11 -14.62
N VAL A 22 -3.32 -12.93 -14.51
CA VAL A 22 -2.59 -11.65 -14.36
C VAL A 22 -2.85 -11.14 -12.96
N GLY A 23 -1.82 -11.17 -12.10
CA GLY A 23 -1.82 -10.56 -10.78
C GLY A 23 -1.22 -9.18 -10.86
N THR A 24 -1.97 -8.16 -10.47
CA THR A 24 -1.48 -6.78 -10.44
C THR A 24 -1.68 -6.18 -9.07
N ASP A 25 -0.60 -5.77 -8.45
CA ASP A 25 -0.52 -5.19 -7.09
C ASP A 25 -0.18 -3.70 -7.17
N ALA A 26 -0.80 -2.88 -6.32
CA ALA A 26 -0.47 -1.47 -6.19
C ALA A 26 0.72 -1.29 -5.25
N GLU A 27 1.88 -0.97 -5.80
CA GLU A 27 3.14 -0.87 -5.05
C GLU A 27 3.09 0.11 -3.88
N GLY A 28 3.07 -0.43 -2.65
CA GLY A 28 3.18 0.34 -1.43
C GLY A 28 2.12 1.44 -1.29
N ILE A 29 0.90 1.19 -1.74
CA ILE A 29 -0.17 2.19 -1.87
C ILE A 29 -0.40 2.98 -0.58
N GLN A 30 -0.41 2.32 0.58
CA GLN A 30 -0.63 3.01 1.87
C GLN A 30 0.50 3.97 2.21
N LEU A 31 1.76 3.62 1.88
CA LEU A 31 2.91 4.51 2.09
C LEU A 31 2.89 5.70 1.13
N ARG A 32 2.47 5.49 -0.12
CA ARG A 32 2.29 6.57 -1.12
C ARG A 32 1.16 7.52 -0.72
N VAL A 33 0.05 6.99 -0.21
CA VAL A 33 -1.05 7.80 0.37
C VAL A 33 -0.56 8.56 1.60
N LEU A 34 0.23 7.93 2.47
CA LEU A 34 0.82 8.60 3.64
C LEU A 34 1.73 9.76 3.22
N ALA A 35 2.64 9.52 2.26
CA ALA A 35 3.53 10.56 1.70
C ALA A 35 2.72 11.75 1.14
N HIS A 36 1.64 11.47 0.41
CA HIS A 36 0.73 12.50 -0.09
C HIS A 36 0.06 13.29 1.05
N ILE A 37 -0.43 12.63 2.09
CA ILE A 37 -1.08 13.30 3.24
C ILE A 37 -0.07 14.16 4.01
N MET A 38 1.16 13.69 4.18
CA MET A 38 2.23 14.41 4.88
C MET A 38 2.85 15.53 4.04
N GLN A 39 2.71 15.50 2.70
CA GLN A 39 3.40 16.38 1.75
C GLN A 39 4.94 16.34 1.93
N SER A 40 5.48 15.14 2.21
CA SER A 40 6.90 14.94 2.52
C SER A 40 7.69 14.56 1.26
N GLU A 41 8.55 15.44 0.80
CA GLU A 41 9.44 15.18 -0.35
C GLU A 41 10.46 14.08 -0.03
N GLU A 42 11.00 14.05 1.19
CA GLU A 42 11.93 13.01 1.64
C GLU A 42 11.28 11.62 1.57
N TYR A 43 10.04 11.51 2.05
CA TYR A 43 9.30 10.25 2.05
C TYR A 43 8.97 9.79 0.63
N VAL A 44 8.56 10.73 -0.24
CA VAL A 44 8.36 10.48 -1.68
C VAL A 44 9.64 9.98 -2.33
N HIS A 45 10.77 10.65 -2.10
CA HIS A 45 12.06 10.26 -2.66
C HIS A 45 12.47 8.85 -2.23
N ALA A 46 12.31 8.52 -0.95
CA ALA A 46 12.63 7.19 -0.42
C ALA A 46 11.74 6.08 -1.01
N ILE A 47 10.46 6.38 -1.34
CA ILE A 47 9.54 5.42 -1.98
C ILE A 47 9.88 5.24 -3.47
N VAL A 48 10.15 6.33 -4.19
CA VAL A 48 10.24 6.32 -5.66
C VAL A 48 11.66 5.99 -6.14
N SER A 49 12.67 6.54 -5.47
CA SER A 49 14.06 6.49 -5.91
C SER A 49 14.98 5.72 -4.97
N GLY A 50 14.51 5.43 -3.76
CA GLY A 50 15.31 4.71 -2.77
C GLY A 50 15.58 3.27 -3.17
N LYS A 51 16.79 2.77 -2.87
CA LYS A 51 17.25 1.42 -3.18
C LYS A 51 17.61 0.68 -1.91
N LYS A 52 17.28 -0.61 -1.88
CA LYS A 52 17.56 -1.49 -0.75
C LYS A 52 19.08 -1.66 -0.57
N GLU A 53 19.80 -1.77 -1.67
CA GLU A 53 21.25 -1.99 -1.74
C GLU A 53 22.03 -0.81 -1.16
N ASP A 54 21.53 0.40 -1.37
CA ASP A 54 22.15 1.66 -0.91
C ASP A 54 21.61 2.11 0.46
N GLU A 55 20.71 1.31 1.09
CA GLU A 55 20.03 1.65 2.34
C GLU A 55 19.27 2.99 2.31
N THR A 56 18.74 3.38 1.14
CA THR A 56 18.00 4.64 0.92
C THR A 56 16.50 4.44 0.75
N ASP A 57 16.03 3.19 0.67
CA ASP A 57 14.62 2.89 0.49
C ASP A 57 13.78 3.26 1.72
N ILE A 58 12.47 3.31 1.55
CA ILE A 58 11.52 3.74 2.56
C ILE A 58 11.60 2.95 3.88
N HIS A 59 11.94 1.65 3.82
CA HIS A 59 12.04 0.84 5.04
C HIS A 59 13.35 1.11 5.77
N ASN A 60 14.42 1.44 5.09
CA ASN A 60 15.66 1.91 5.69
C ASN A 60 15.53 3.32 6.27
N LEU A 61 14.79 4.22 5.61
CA LEU A 61 14.43 5.52 6.19
C LEU A 61 13.66 5.34 7.51
N ASN A 62 12.64 4.49 7.51
CA ASN A 62 11.87 4.18 8.72
C ASN A 62 12.74 3.55 9.82
N LYS A 63 13.66 2.63 9.48
CA LYS A 63 14.63 2.04 10.41
C LYS A 63 15.51 3.11 11.08
N LYS A 64 16.06 4.02 10.29
CA LYS A 64 16.89 5.13 10.80
C LYS A 64 16.09 6.04 11.75
N ALA A 65 14.85 6.34 11.39
CA ALA A 65 13.95 7.19 12.19
C ALA A 65 13.55 6.57 13.54
N LEU A 66 13.53 5.24 13.67
CA LEU A 66 13.29 4.55 14.95
C LEU A 66 14.42 4.74 15.97
N GLY A 67 15.66 4.90 15.50
CA GLY A 67 16.83 5.13 16.37
C GLY A 67 17.25 3.92 17.21
N ILE A 68 16.91 2.68 16.82
CA ILE A 68 17.26 1.45 17.52
C ILE A 68 18.26 0.63 16.69
N SER A 69 19.46 0.42 17.20
CA SER A 69 20.59 -0.15 16.44
C SER A 69 20.39 -1.58 15.95
N HIS A 70 19.73 -2.44 16.73
CA HIS A 70 19.52 -3.85 16.38
C HIS A 70 18.31 -4.11 15.47
N VAL A 71 17.44 -3.11 15.28
CA VAL A 71 16.25 -3.22 14.40
C VAL A 71 16.70 -3.39 12.96
N THR A 72 16.20 -4.44 12.31
CA THR A 72 16.47 -4.71 10.91
C THR A 72 15.52 -3.92 9.99
N ARG A 73 15.82 -3.89 8.69
CA ARG A 73 14.92 -3.32 7.67
C ARG A 73 13.55 -4.02 7.65
N ASP A 74 13.52 -5.33 7.86
CA ASP A 74 12.28 -6.13 7.84
C ASP A 74 11.45 -5.88 9.11
N ASP A 75 12.09 -5.65 10.26
CA ASP A 75 11.40 -5.19 11.47
C ASP A 75 10.80 -3.81 11.26
N ALA A 76 11.53 -2.89 10.62
CA ALA A 76 11.01 -1.57 10.29
C ALA A 76 9.85 -1.63 9.27
N LYS A 77 9.90 -2.57 8.30
CA LYS A 77 8.77 -2.86 7.41
C LYS A 77 7.56 -3.35 8.20
N THR A 78 7.73 -4.28 9.11
CA THR A 78 6.64 -4.80 9.96
C THR A 78 6.10 -3.71 10.90
N PHE A 79 7.01 -2.89 11.48
CA PHE A 79 6.67 -1.78 12.34
C PHE A 79 5.79 -0.76 11.63
N ILE A 80 6.16 -0.29 10.43
CA ILE A 80 5.41 0.78 9.77
C ILE A 80 3.96 0.38 9.51
N TYR A 81 3.70 -0.80 9.01
CA TYR A 81 2.32 -1.26 8.78
C TYR A 81 1.54 -1.43 10.10
N ALA A 82 2.17 -1.98 11.14
CA ALA A 82 1.54 -2.06 12.47
C ALA A 82 1.21 -0.66 13.02
N PHE A 83 2.14 0.29 12.92
CA PHE A 83 1.97 1.67 13.33
C PHE A 83 0.82 2.38 12.58
N LEU A 84 0.78 2.24 11.26
CA LEU A 84 -0.26 2.84 10.40
C LEU A 84 -1.66 2.30 10.72
N LEU A 85 -1.76 1.02 11.08
CA LEU A 85 -2.99 0.37 11.49
C LEU A 85 -3.35 0.62 12.97
N GLY A 86 -2.54 1.40 13.69
CA GLY A 86 -2.83 1.81 15.06
C GLY A 86 -2.44 0.77 16.12
N ALA A 87 -1.38 -0.02 15.89
CA ALA A 87 -0.88 -0.93 16.91
C ALA A 87 -0.42 -0.17 18.16
N GLY A 88 -0.84 -0.65 19.32
CA GLY A 88 -0.39 -0.12 20.61
C GLY A 88 1.06 -0.48 20.93
N THR A 89 1.63 0.20 21.94
CA THR A 89 3.05 0.02 22.37
C THR A 89 3.42 -1.41 22.70
N ALA A 90 2.50 -2.20 23.27
CA ALA A 90 2.74 -3.63 23.54
C ALA A 90 3.00 -4.45 22.26
N LYS A 91 2.27 -4.19 21.17
CA LYS A 91 2.52 -4.86 19.89
C LYS A 91 3.80 -4.37 19.23
N ILE A 92 4.06 -3.06 19.30
CA ILE A 92 5.29 -2.45 18.76
C ILE A 92 6.52 -2.96 19.50
N SER A 93 6.47 -3.10 20.83
CA SER A 93 7.58 -3.66 21.62
C SER A 93 7.94 -5.08 21.20
N GLN A 94 6.95 -5.92 20.89
CA GLN A 94 7.18 -7.27 20.36
C GLN A 94 7.85 -7.25 18.98
N ILE A 95 7.42 -6.34 18.09
CA ILE A 95 7.98 -6.22 16.74
C ILE A 95 9.45 -5.75 16.78
N LEU A 96 9.74 -4.76 17.64
CA LEU A 96 11.06 -4.15 17.73
C LEU A 96 12.02 -4.90 18.69
N GLY A 97 11.53 -5.92 19.42
CA GLY A 97 12.35 -6.67 20.37
C GLY A 97 12.84 -5.83 21.58
N VAL A 98 12.03 -4.85 22.03
CA VAL A 98 12.35 -3.92 23.13
C VAL A 98 11.25 -3.92 24.18
N ASN A 99 11.49 -3.31 25.36
CA ASN A 99 10.42 -3.11 26.32
C ASN A 99 9.41 -2.02 25.88
N GLN A 100 8.25 -1.93 26.55
CA GLN A 100 7.19 -1.00 26.14
C GLN A 100 7.60 0.48 26.27
N ARG A 101 8.47 0.84 27.22
CA ARG A 101 8.97 2.21 27.38
C ARG A 101 9.85 2.60 26.20
N GLU A 102 10.78 1.73 25.84
CA GLU A 102 11.64 1.92 24.65
C GLU A 102 10.83 1.95 23.36
N ALA A 103 9.82 1.08 23.22
CA ALA A 103 8.90 1.13 22.08
C ALA A 103 8.15 2.46 21.98
N GLY A 104 7.69 3.00 23.11
CA GLY A 104 7.07 4.34 23.18
C GLY A 104 8.02 5.44 22.74
N GLN A 105 9.28 5.40 23.19
CA GLN A 105 10.31 6.35 22.76
C GLN A 105 10.63 6.22 21.27
N ALA A 106 10.73 5.00 20.74
CA ALA A 106 10.97 4.76 19.33
C ALA A 106 9.83 5.32 18.45
N VAL A 107 8.58 5.15 18.86
CA VAL A 107 7.41 5.74 18.17
C VAL A 107 7.46 7.27 18.18
N GLU A 108 7.87 7.88 19.30
CA GLU A 108 8.02 9.35 19.37
C GLU A 108 9.19 9.81 18.48
N ASN A 109 10.36 9.15 18.54
CA ASN A 109 11.51 9.44 17.68
C ASN A 109 11.11 9.37 16.20
N PHE A 110 10.46 8.28 15.81
CA PHE A 110 9.94 8.08 14.46
C PHE A 110 8.98 9.21 14.05
N THR A 111 8.05 9.56 14.94
CA THR A 111 7.05 10.61 14.68
C THR A 111 7.70 11.98 14.49
N GLN A 112 8.78 12.28 15.22
CA GLN A 112 9.49 13.56 15.13
C GLN A 112 10.45 13.60 13.93
N SER A 113 11.06 12.46 13.57
CA SER A 113 12.09 12.40 12.53
C SER A 113 11.52 12.40 11.12
N ILE A 114 10.28 11.91 10.93
CA ILE A 114 9.65 11.90 9.60
C ILE A 114 8.95 13.23 9.35
N GLU A 115 9.34 13.88 8.26
CA GLU A 115 8.76 15.15 7.82
C GLU A 115 7.24 15.07 7.67
N GLY A 116 6.52 16.02 8.25
CA GLY A 116 5.06 16.10 8.21
C GLY A 116 4.33 15.16 9.18
N LEU A 117 4.95 14.07 9.65
CA LEU A 117 4.28 13.06 10.49
C LEU A 117 3.89 13.62 11.86
N ALA A 118 4.76 14.43 12.50
CA ALA A 118 4.45 15.09 13.76
C ALA A 118 3.24 16.04 13.64
N THR A 119 3.17 16.81 12.56
CA THR A 119 2.04 17.70 12.28
C THR A 119 0.76 16.88 12.04
N LEU A 120 0.84 15.81 11.25
CA LEU A 120 -0.28 14.90 11.01
C LEU A 120 -0.83 14.34 12.32
N LYS A 121 0.05 13.77 13.17
CA LYS A 121 -0.36 13.12 14.43
C LYS A 121 -0.82 14.10 15.51
N LYS A 122 -0.14 15.23 15.68
CA LYS A 122 -0.38 16.14 16.82
C LYS A 122 -1.40 17.24 16.52
N LYS A 123 -1.68 17.53 15.24
CA LYS A 123 -2.60 18.61 14.84
C LYS A 123 -3.76 18.09 13.97
N VAL A 124 -3.46 17.41 12.88
CA VAL A 124 -4.49 17.06 11.87
C VAL A 124 -5.43 15.97 12.40
N ILE A 125 -4.88 14.86 12.91
CA ILE A 125 -5.68 13.73 13.40
C ILE A 125 -6.61 14.14 14.57
N PRO A 126 -6.14 14.84 15.63
CA PRO A 126 -7.04 15.31 16.70
C PRO A 126 -8.13 16.25 16.20
N HIS A 127 -7.80 17.15 15.25
CA HIS A 127 -8.79 18.04 14.66
C HIS A 127 -9.88 17.26 13.89
N ILE A 128 -9.49 16.27 13.09
CA ILE A 128 -10.42 15.38 12.38
C ILE A 128 -11.28 14.59 13.36
N ALA A 129 -10.68 14.00 14.40
CA ALA A 129 -11.39 13.23 15.41
C ALA A 129 -12.43 14.06 16.15
N LYS A 130 -12.09 15.31 16.52
CA LYS A 130 -13.03 16.27 17.14
C LYS A 130 -14.20 16.61 16.21
N ARG A 131 -13.95 16.75 14.90
CA ARG A 131 -14.99 17.01 13.89
C ARG A 131 -15.82 15.77 13.56
N GLY A 132 -15.29 14.56 13.82
CA GLY A 132 -15.91 13.26 13.54
C GLY A 132 -15.89 12.81 12.08
N TRP A 133 -15.21 13.54 11.18
CA TRP A 133 -15.09 13.20 9.77
C TRP A 133 -13.93 13.91 9.08
N PHE A 134 -13.49 13.36 7.94
CA PHE A 134 -12.56 14.02 7.02
C PHE A 134 -13.10 13.96 5.58
N LYS A 135 -12.52 14.79 4.70
CA LYS A 135 -12.78 14.76 3.27
C LYS A 135 -11.85 13.74 2.63
N GLY A 136 -12.41 12.68 2.06
CA GLY A 136 -11.67 11.65 1.34
C GLY A 136 -11.01 12.19 0.07
N LEU A 137 -10.16 11.38 -0.54
CA LEU A 137 -9.41 11.73 -1.75
C LEU A 137 -10.35 12.13 -2.91
N ASP A 138 -11.50 11.50 -3.03
CA ASP A 138 -12.54 11.78 -4.00
C ASP A 138 -13.54 12.88 -3.57
N GLY A 139 -13.26 13.57 -2.48
CA GLY A 139 -14.08 14.66 -1.95
C GLY A 139 -15.25 14.24 -1.07
N ARG A 140 -15.54 12.94 -0.92
CA ARG A 140 -16.64 12.46 -0.07
C ARG A 140 -16.32 12.65 1.42
N LYS A 141 -17.36 12.82 2.22
CA LYS A 141 -17.29 12.85 3.68
C LYS A 141 -17.09 11.42 4.21
N VAL A 142 -16.00 11.20 4.94
CA VAL A 142 -15.66 9.91 5.58
C VAL A 142 -15.79 10.07 7.09
N ILE A 143 -16.63 9.27 7.71
CA ILE A 143 -16.88 9.31 9.16
C ILE A 143 -15.73 8.62 9.89
N VAL A 144 -15.28 9.23 10.98
CA VAL A 144 -14.20 8.73 11.84
C VAL A 144 -14.78 8.34 13.19
N PRO A 145 -14.67 7.05 13.58
CA PRO A 145 -15.27 6.57 14.83
C PRO A 145 -14.46 6.97 16.08
N SER A 146 -13.15 7.20 15.93
CA SER A 146 -12.26 7.60 17.04
C SER A 146 -10.94 8.16 16.51
N GLU A 147 -10.23 8.94 17.33
CA GLU A 147 -8.90 9.47 17.01
C GLU A 147 -7.91 8.36 16.65
N HIS A 148 -7.90 7.28 17.43
CA HIS A 148 -7.03 6.12 17.22
C HIS A 148 -7.19 5.47 15.83
N LYS A 149 -8.39 5.48 15.26
CA LYS A 149 -8.69 4.88 13.94
C LYS A 149 -8.57 5.88 12.78
N THR A 150 -8.29 7.14 13.06
CA THR A 150 -8.31 8.20 12.04
C THR A 150 -7.24 7.97 10.97
N LEU A 151 -5.99 7.71 11.36
CA LEU A 151 -4.91 7.50 10.40
C LEU A 151 -5.18 6.29 9.50
N ALA A 152 -5.48 5.14 10.08
CA ALA A 152 -5.84 3.94 9.33
C ALA A 152 -7.02 4.21 8.38
N GLY A 153 -8.06 4.91 8.85
CA GLY A 153 -9.20 5.29 8.03
C GLY A 153 -8.85 6.20 6.85
N MET A 154 -7.93 7.14 7.03
CA MET A 154 -7.45 8.01 5.94
C MET A 154 -6.70 7.20 4.88
N LEU A 155 -5.80 6.31 5.28
CA LEU A 155 -5.01 5.47 4.39
C LEU A 155 -5.88 4.47 3.62
N GLN A 156 -6.76 3.74 4.32
CA GLN A 156 -7.68 2.78 3.72
C GLN A 156 -8.69 3.45 2.78
N ASN A 157 -9.14 4.66 3.10
CA ASN A 157 -9.97 5.43 2.18
C ASN A 157 -9.20 5.80 0.91
N GLY A 158 -7.98 6.33 1.04
CA GLY A 158 -7.12 6.66 -0.10
C GLY A 158 -6.89 5.45 -1.00
N GLU A 159 -6.44 4.32 -0.41
CA GLU A 159 -6.28 3.03 -1.09
C GLU A 159 -7.57 2.62 -1.83
N SER A 160 -8.71 2.58 -1.13
CA SER A 160 -9.98 2.16 -1.72
C SER A 160 -10.44 3.06 -2.88
N VAL A 161 -10.22 4.37 -2.78
CA VAL A 161 -10.55 5.33 -3.86
C VAL A 161 -9.65 5.10 -5.06
N ILE A 162 -8.33 5.01 -4.85
CA ILE A 162 -7.36 4.75 -5.91
C ILE A 162 -7.68 3.44 -6.63
N MET A 163 -7.80 2.34 -5.90
CA MET A 163 -8.07 1.02 -6.45
C MET A 163 -9.35 0.99 -7.28
N LYS A 164 -10.44 1.62 -6.80
CA LYS A 164 -11.71 1.67 -7.54
C LYS A 164 -11.64 2.51 -8.81
N HIS A 165 -10.98 3.67 -8.76
CA HIS A 165 -10.81 4.50 -9.95
C HIS A 165 -9.92 3.84 -10.98
N SER A 166 -8.83 3.20 -10.55
CA SER A 166 -7.95 2.43 -11.43
C SER A 166 -8.69 1.24 -12.06
N ALA A 167 -9.49 0.51 -11.27
CA ALA A 167 -10.29 -0.61 -11.78
C ALA A 167 -11.30 -0.15 -12.85
N LEU A 168 -12.01 0.93 -12.62
CA LEU A 168 -12.95 1.48 -13.61
C LEU A 168 -12.23 1.88 -14.90
N GLN A 169 -11.03 2.39 -14.81
CA GLN A 169 -10.24 2.83 -15.96
C GLN A 169 -9.71 1.62 -16.76
N TRP A 170 -8.99 0.71 -16.11
CA TRP A 170 -8.43 -0.42 -16.83
C TRP A 170 -9.48 -1.36 -17.41
N VAL A 171 -10.60 -1.59 -16.70
CA VAL A 171 -11.72 -2.40 -17.21
C VAL A 171 -12.33 -1.77 -18.48
N ARG A 172 -12.51 -0.46 -18.50
CA ARG A 172 -13.00 0.24 -19.69
C ARG A 172 -12.05 0.12 -20.85
N GLN A 173 -10.75 0.33 -20.60
CA GLN A 173 -9.72 0.28 -21.64
C GLN A 173 -9.55 -1.14 -22.20
N ALA A 174 -9.50 -2.16 -21.34
CA ALA A 174 -9.40 -3.56 -21.75
C ALA A 174 -10.59 -3.98 -22.63
N LYS A 175 -11.82 -3.59 -22.26
CA LYS A 175 -13.02 -3.82 -23.07
C LYS A 175 -12.95 -3.13 -24.44
N GLN A 176 -12.51 -1.87 -24.49
CA GLN A 176 -12.34 -1.12 -25.75
C GLN A 176 -11.33 -1.79 -26.69
N MET A 177 -10.30 -2.45 -26.12
CA MET A 177 -9.29 -3.22 -26.88
C MET A 177 -9.74 -4.64 -27.23
N GLY A 178 -10.95 -5.05 -26.84
CA GLY A 178 -11.48 -6.39 -27.12
C GLY A 178 -10.77 -7.50 -26.33
N ILE A 179 -10.11 -7.19 -25.21
CA ILE A 179 -9.50 -8.20 -24.35
C ILE A 179 -10.60 -8.95 -23.61
N ASP A 180 -10.63 -10.27 -23.76
CA ASP A 180 -11.53 -11.14 -22.99
C ASP A 180 -10.88 -11.49 -21.66
N PHE A 181 -11.50 -11.05 -20.56
CA PHE A 181 -10.99 -11.22 -19.21
C PHE A 181 -12.09 -11.42 -18.18
N LYS A 182 -11.74 -12.06 -17.07
CA LYS A 182 -12.59 -12.23 -15.89
C LYS A 182 -11.81 -11.72 -14.66
N LEU A 183 -12.32 -10.73 -13.94
CA LEU A 183 -11.77 -10.36 -12.63
C LEU A 183 -12.16 -11.46 -11.63
N VAL A 184 -11.18 -12.26 -11.23
CA VAL A 184 -11.40 -13.48 -10.41
C VAL A 184 -11.49 -13.13 -8.93
N THR A 185 -10.56 -12.31 -8.45
CA THR A 185 -10.58 -11.84 -7.07
C THR A 185 -9.91 -10.48 -6.95
N TRP A 186 -10.25 -9.76 -5.89
CA TRP A 186 -9.72 -8.44 -5.58
C TRP A 186 -9.43 -8.34 -4.08
N PRO A 187 -8.31 -8.90 -3.61
CA PRO A 187 -7.87 -8.74 -2.23
C PRO A 187 -7.16 -7.39 -2.05
N HIS A 188 -7.79 -6.46 -1.30
CA HIS A 188 -7.24 -5.15 -0.92
C HIS A 188 -6.70 -4.31 -2.09
N ASP A 189 -5.39 -4.31 -2.30
CA ASP A 189 -4.59 -3.54 -3.26
C ASP A 189 -4.11 -4.36 -4.47
N GLU A 190 -4.64 -5.58 -4.64
CA GLU A 190 -4.26 -6.52 -5.70
C GLU A 190 -5.49 -6.92 -6.54
N TRP A 191 -5.32 -7.08 -7.84
CA TRP A 191 -6.28 -7.74 -8.73
C TRP A 191 -5.71 -9.05 -9.26
N GLN A 192 -6.52 -10.10 -9.22
CA GLN A 192 -6.25 -11.34 -9.94
C GLN A 192 -7.24 -11.46 -11.09
N THR A 193 -6.74 -11.45 -12.32
CA THR A 193 -7.57 -11.37 -13.53
C THR A 193 -7.22 -12.51 -14.47
N GLU A 194 -8.18 -13.38 -14.78
CA GLU A 194 -8.04 -14.41 -15.81
C GLU A 194 -8.17 -13.79 -17.19
N VAL A 195 -7.28 -14.11 -18.10
CA VAL A 195 -7.27 -13.67 -19.50
C VAL A 195 -7.44 -14.87 -20.41
N CYS A 196 -8.49 -14.84 -21.24
CA CYS A 196 -8.70 -15.83 -22.30
C CYS A 196 -7.92 -15.37 -23.53
N GLY A 197 -6.77 -16.00 -23.81
CA GLY A 197 -5.96 -15.59 -24.95
C GLY A 197 -4.49 -15.97 -24.84
N THR A 198 -3.65 -15.21 -25.52
CA THR A 198 -2.20 -15.44 -25.56
C THR A 198 -1.49 -14.78 -24.37
N TYR A 199 -0.24 -15.20 -24.13
CA TYR A 199 0.63 -14.53 -23.14
C TYR A 199 0.78 -13.03 -23.46
N ALA A 200 0.92 -12.65 -24.73
CA ALA A 200 0.99 -11.24 -25.14
C ALA A 200 -0.29 -10.46 -24.81
N THR A 201 -1.46 -11.11 -24.85
CA THR A 201 -2.72 -10.50 -24.42
C THR A 201 -2.72 -10.27 -22.89
N ALA A 202 -2.18 -11.21 -22.12
CA ALA A 202 -2.04 -11.09 -20.66
C ALA A 202 -1.04 -9.97 -20.29
N GLU A 203 0.12 -9.90 -20.98
CA GLU A 203 1.07 -8.78 -20.80
C GLU A 203 0.42 -7.43 -21.07
N LYS A 204 -0.37 -7.33 -22.16
CA LYS A 204 -1.08 -6.12 -22.52
C LYS A 204 -2.09 -5.70 -21.43
N LEU A 205 -2.82 -6.66 -20.88
CA LEU A 205 -3.73 -6.36 -19.75
C LEU A 205 -2.94 -5.86 -18.53
N GLY A 206 -1.83 -6.49 -18.17
CA GLY A 206 -0.96 -6.07 -17.09
C GLY A 206 -0.43 -4.63 -17.25
N GLU A 207 -0.01 -4.27 -18.49
CA GLU A 207 0.38 -2.89 -18.81
C GLU A 207 -0.76 -1.89 -18.55
N ILE A 208 -1.97 -2.21 -19.03
CA ILE A 208 -3.16 -1.36 -18.85
C ILE A 208 -3.49 -1.20 -17.37
N GLN A 209 -3.40 -2.28 -16.59
CA GLN A 209 -3.63 -2.24 -15.15
C GLN A 209 -2.60 -1.37 -14.43
N ARG A 210 -1.30 -1.55 -14.70
CA ARG A 210 -0.24 -0.69 -14.12
C ARG A 210 -0.41 0.77 -14.50
N GLN A 211 -0.67 1.05 -15.80
CA GLN A 211 -0.86 2.43 -16.27
C GLN A 211 -2.04 3.11 -15.58
N SER A 212 -3.10 2.37 -15.26
CA SER A 212 -4.26 2.93 -14.57
C SER A 212 -3.94 3.51 -13.19
N PHE A 213 -2.94 2.99 -12.47
CA PHE A 213 -2.47 3.60 -11.22
C PHE A 213 -1.80 4.94 -11.47
N VAL A 214 -0.91 5.01 -12.46
CA VAL A 214 -0.22 6.25 -12.83
C VAL A 214 -1.24 7.34 -13.19
N ASP A 215 -2.18 7.02 -14.06
CA ASP A 215 -3.21 7.96 -14.54
C ASP A 215 -4.12 8.44 -13.39
N VAL A 216 -4.47 7.53 -12.47
CA VAL A 216 -5.28 7.87 -11.29
C VAL A 216 -4.47 8.72 -10.31
N GLY A 217 -3.17 8.47 -10.17
CA GLY A 217 -2.26 9.33 -9.42
C GLY A 217 -2.25 10.77 -9.94
N ILE A 218 -2.14 10.93 -11.25
CA ILE A 218 -2.23 12.24 -11.92
C ILE A 218 -3.60 12.88 -11.70
N LYS A 219 -4.69 12.12 -11.87
CA LYS A 219 -6.06 12.59 -11.69
C LYS A 219 -6.34 13.18 -10.30
N PHE A 220 -5.72 12.61 -9.27
CA PHE A 220 -5.88 13.05 -7.87
C PHE A 220 -4.74 13.94 -7.37
N ASP A 221 -3.90 14.45 -8.28
CA ASP A 221 -2.75 15.30 -7.94
C ASP A 221 -1.90 14.71 -6.82
N MET A 222 -1.65 13.40 -6.88
CA MET A 222 -0.85 12.70 -5.86
C MET A 222 0.58 13.20 -5.88
N VAL A 223 1.06 13.72 -4.74
CA VAL A 223 2.47 14.16 -4.58
C VAL A 223 3.43 12.98 -4.75
N CYS A 224 3.07 11.80 -4.24
CA CYS A 224 3.81 10.57 -4.50
C CYS A 224 3.21 9.86 -5.72
N PRO A 225 3.97 9.70 -6.82
CA PRO A 225 3.51 8.96 -7.99
C PRO A 225 3.02 7.56 -7.60
N LEU A 226 1.90 7.13 -8.16
CA LEU A 226 1.42 5.77 -7.98
C LEU A 226 2.09 4.83 -8.99
N ALA A 227 2.29 3.59 -8.59
CA ALA A 227 2.85 2.54 -9.42
C ALA A 227 2.19 1.19 -9.10
N GLY A 228 2.31 0.25 -10.02
CA GLY A 228 1.90 -1.13 -9.83
C GLY A 228 2.89 -2.10 -10.43
N SER A 229 2.96 -3.29 -9.88
CA SER A 229 3.68 -4.44 -10.41
C SER A 229 2.70 -5.48 -10.98
N THR A 230 3.17 -6.29 -11.91
CA THR A 230 2.34 -7.32 -12.53
C THR A 230 3.15 -8.59 -12.71
N ASP A 231 2.60 -9.70 -12.27
CA ASP A 231 3.07 -11.04 -12.52
C ASP A 231 2.06 -11.83 -13.32
N ILE A 232 2.53 -12.73 -14.19
CA ILE A 232 1.69 -13.54 -15.09
C ILE A 232 2.03 -15.00 -14.87
N GLY A 233 1.02 -15.80 -14.61
CA GLY A 233 1.16 -17.21 -14.33
C GLY A 233 -0.07 -18.03 -14.69
N ARG A 234 -0.20 -19.21 -14.07
CA ARG A 234 -1.35 -20.11 -14.24
C ARG A 234 -2.17 -20.28 -12.98
N ASN A 235 -1.66 -19.83 -11.86
CA ASN A 235 -2.31 -19.91 -10.56
C ASN A 235 -1.93 -18.68 -9.71
N TRP A 236 -2.63 -18.48 -8.61
CA TRP A 236 -2.41 -17.30 -7.74
C TRP A 236 -1.04 -17.30 -7.05
N LYS A 237 -0.39 -18.46 -6.87
CA LYS A 237 0.96 -18.49 -6.29
C LYS A 237 2.01 -17.93 -7.27
N ASP A 238 1.82 -18.14 -8.58
CA ASP A 238 2.72 -17.63 -9.61
C ASP A 238 2.63 -16.09 -9.75
N THR A 239 1.53 -15.51 -9.28
CA THR A 239 1.19 -14.09 -9.48
C THR A 239 1.13 -13.27 -8.18
N HIS A 240 1.76 -13.80 -7.07
CA HIS A 240 1.75 -13.09 -5.78
C HIS A 240 3.06 -13.25 -5.00
#